data_7fe8e17164a7d4fed6f8f97526f927c5
#
_entry.id   7fe8e17164a7d4fed6f8f97526f927c5
#
_cell.length_a   1.000
_cell.length_b   1.000
_cell.length_c   1.000
_cell.angle_alpha   90.00
_cell.angle_beta   90.00
_cell.angle_gamma   90.00
#
_symmetry.space_group_name_H-M   'P 1'
#
loop_
_entity.id
_entity.type
_entity.pdbx_description
1 polymer ?
#
loop_
_entity_poly.entity_id
_entity_poly.type
_entity_poly.pdbx_seq_one_letter_code
_entity_poly.pdbx_strand_id
1 'polypeptide(L)'
;MISDDQVISIKQVSHINDYKLKLVFNDHSSQVVDFQPFLSQSLNPLIRKYLAPEEFAKFEIDGGDLEWNDYDLCFPIADLYENRI
;
A
#
# COMPACT_ATOMS: atom_id res chain seq x y z
N MET A 1 -14.25 11.09 3.40
CA MET A 1 -15.10 10.09 4.04
C MET A 1 -15.64 9.10 3.01
N ILE A 2 -15.60 7.82 3.32
CA ILE A 2 -16.11 6.78 2.43
C ILE A 2 -17.60 6.61 2.68
N SER A 3 -18.41 6.76 1.64
CA SER A 3 -19.86 6.56 1.77
C SER A 3 -20.21 5.08 1.64
N ASP A 4 -21.37 4.69 2.18
CA ASP A 4 -21.77 3.27 2.26
C ASP A 4 -21.98 2.65 0.89
N ASP A 5 -22.36 3.44 -0.11
CA ASP A 5 -22.62 2.97 -1.46
C ASP A 5 -21.42 3.19 -2.39
N GLN A 6 -20.28 3.54 -1.84
CA GLN A 6 -19.06 3.77 -2.61
C GLN A 6 -17.98 2.78 -2.20
N VAL A 7 -17.49 2.01 -3.17
CA VAL A 7 -16.39 1.09 -2.95
C VAL A 7 -15.10 1.78 -3.40
N ILE A 8 -14.20 2.00 -2.44
CA ILE A 8 -12.91 2.62 -2.73
C ILE A 8 -11.93 1.55 -3.23
N SER A 9 -11.26 1.85 -4.33
CA SER A 9 -10.23 0.97 -4.88
C SER A 9 -9.08 1.81 -5.40
N ILE A 10 -7.90 1.17 -5.51
CA ILE A 10 -6.70 1.83 -6.01
C ILE A 10 -6.67 1.74 -7.53
N LYS A 11 -6.51 2.88 -8.20
CA LYS A 11 -6.41 2.95 -9.65
C LYS A 11 -4.97 2.95 -10.12
N GLN A 12 -4.08 3.55 -9.34
CA GLN A 12 -2.70 3.73 -9.76
C GLN A 12 -1.79 3.80 -8.54
N VAL A 13 -0.58 3.25 -8.67
CA VAL A 13 0.45 3.34 -7.64
C VAL A 13 1.73 3.83 -8.31
N SER A 14 2.39 4.80 -7.69
CA SER A 14 3.67 5.32 -8.16
C SER A 14 4.67 5.27 -7.01
N HIS A 15 5.86 4.70 -7.27
CA HIS A 15 6.94 4.69 -6.29
C HIS A 15 7.63 6.05 -6.33
N ILE A 16 7.58 6.78 -5.21
CA ILE A 16 8.17 8.11 -5.12
C ILE A 16 9.65 8.02 -4.77
N ASN A 17 9.95 7.52 -3.58
CA ASN A 17 11.32 7.27 -3.15
C ASN A 17 11.28 6.32 -1.95
N ASP A 18 12.41 5.73 -1.59
CA ASP A 18 12.56 4.83 -0.44
C ASP A 18 11.36 3.87 -0.31
N TYR A 19 10.53 4.03 0.72
CA TYR A 19 9.38 3.17 0.98
C TYR A 19 8.07 3.94 0.91
N LYS A 20 8.05 5.02 0.11
CA LYS A 20 6.87 5.86 -0.08
C LYS A 20 6.22 5.59 -1.41
N LEU A 21 4.92 5.31 -1.38
CA LEU A 21 4.13 5.10 -2.58
C LEU A 21 3.02 6.14 -2.63
N LYS A 22 2.78 6.67 -3.83
CA LYS A 22 1.62 7.54 -4.08
C LYS A 22 0.51 6.67 -4.63
N LEU A 23 -0.61 6.65 -3.94
CA LEU A 23 -1.78 5.86 -4.32
C LEU A 23 -2.85 6.80 -4.86
N VAL A 24 -3.39 6.49 -6.03
CA VAL A 24 -4.52 7.22 -6.61
C VAL A 24 -5.74 6.31 -6.56
N PHE A 25 -6.81 6.80 -5.95
CA PHE A 25 -8.03 6.02 -5.74
C PHE A 25 -9.08 6.34 -6.80
N ASN A 26 -10.11 5.52 -6.85
CA ASN A 26 -11.16 5.63 -7.87
C ASN A 26 -12.07 6.86 -7.66
N ASP A 27 -11.98 7.53 -6.52
CA ASP A 27 -12.71 8.77 -6.26
C ASP A 27 -11.89 10.02 -6.61
N HIS A 28 -10.77 9.83 -7.32
CA HIS A 28 -9.84 10.87 -7.75
C HIS A 28 -9.00 11.46 -6.61
N SER A 29 -9.13 10.95 -5.40
CA SER A 29 -8.23 11.34 -4.32
C SER A 29 -6.90 10.59 -4.42
N SER A 30 -5.89 11.12 -3.75
CA SER A 30 -4.57 10.48 -3.70
C SER A 30 -4.02 10.57 -2.29
N GLN A 31 -3.08 9.65 -1.99
CA GLN A 31 -2.45 9.58 -0.69
C GLN A 31 -1.01 9.14 -0.88
N VAL A 32 -0.09 9.80 -0.16
CA VAL A 32 1.30 9.33 -0.09
C VAL A 32 1.47 8.58 1.22
N VAL A 33 1.82 7.31 1.12
CA VAL A 33 1.93 6.44 2.28
C VAL A 33 3.39 6.01 2.43
N ASP A 34 3.94 6.19 3.62
CA ASP A 34 5.29 5.75 3.96
C ASP A 34 5.21 4.42 4.70
N PHE A 35 5.71 3.37 4.07
CA PHE A 35 5.65 2.03 4.62
C PHE A 35 6.86 1.68 5.50
N GLN A 36 7.86 2.56 5.56
CA GLN A 36 9.08 2.27 6.30
C GLN A 36 8.84 2.00 7.80
N PRO A 37 8.04 2.82 8.51
CA PRO A 37 7.81 2.54 9.93
C PRO A 37 7.18 1.17 10.18
N PHE A 38 6.22 0.79 9.33
CA PHE A 38 5.58 -0.51 9.45
C PHE A 38 6.59 -1.64 9.23
N LEU A 39 7.36 -1.54 8.14
CA LEU A 39 8.31 -2.60 7.78
C LEU A 39 9.43 -2.73 8.80
N SER A 40 9.96 -1.59 9.28
CA SER A 40 11.10 -1.62 10.19
C SER A 40 10.72 -2.04 11.60
N GLN A 41 9.47 -1.84 12.01
CA GLN A 41 9.00 -2.22 13.35
C GLN A 41 8.51 -3.65 13.43
N SER A 42 8.33 -4.31 12.30
CA SER A 42 7.84 -5.68 12.29
C SER A 42 8.91 -6.63 12.79
N LEU A 43 8.52 -7.61 13.61
CA LEU A 43 9.41 -8.68 14.06
C LEU A 43 9.33 -9.91 13.14
N ASN A 44 8.41 -9.90 12.18
CA ASN A 44 8.22 -11.01 11.26
C ASN A 44 9.20 -10.90 10.09
N PRO A 45 10.12 -11.88 9.91
CA PRO A 45 11.09 -11.81 8.81
C PRO A 45 10.44 -11.80 7.42
N LEU A 46 9.24 -12.37 7.27
CA LEU A 46 8.52 -12.35 6.00
C LEU A 46 8.05 -10.94 5.65
N ILE A 47 7.84 -10.09 6.66
CA ILE A 47 7.49 -8.69 6.45
C ILE A 47 8.75 -7.86 6.27
N ARG A 48 9.77 -8.11 7.09
CA ARG A 48 11.01 -7.33 7.05
C ARG A 48 11.78 -7.48 5.74
N LYS A 49 11.56 -8.56 4.98
CA LYS A 49 12.24 -8.73 3.70
C LYS A 49 11.91 -7.60 2.72
N TYR A 50 10.78 -6.94 2.91
CA TYR A 50 10.37 -5.82 2.05
C TYR A 50 11.14 -4.53 2.34
N LEU A 51 12.02 -4.53 3.34
CA LEU A 51 12.99 -3.45 3.50
C LEU A 51 14.07 -3.49 2.42
N ALA A 52 14.24 -4.62 1.73
CA ALA A 52 15.11 -4.69 0.56
C ALA A 52 14.42 -3.95 -0.60
N PRO A 53 15.08 -2.96 -1.24
CA PRO A 53 14.43 -2.16 -2.28
C PRO A 53 13.86 -2.98 -3.43
N GLU A 54 14.56 -4.02 -3.86
CA GLU A 54 14.07 -4.86 -4.95
C GLU A 54 12.83 -5.67 -4.56
N GLU A 55 12.68 -6.02 -3.29
CA GLU A 55 11.47 -6.70 -2.83
C GLU A 55 10.32 -5.71 -2.70
N PHE A 56 10.59 -4.51 -2.17
CA PHE A 56 9.56 -3.49 -2.02
C PHE A 56 9.00 -3.05 -3.38
N ALA A 57 9.82 -3.04 -4.41
CA ALA A 57 9.41 -2.62 -5.74
C ALA A 57 8.47 -3.61 -6.43
N LYS A 58 8.22 -4.77 -5.85
CA LYS A 58 7.37 -5.80 -6.44
C LYS A 58 5.89 -5.62 -6.13
N PHE A 59 5.47 -4.43 -5.71
CA PHE A 59 4.07 -4.15 -5.44
C PHE A 59 3.23 -4.29 -6.71
N GLU A 60 1.97 -4.69 -6.54
CA GLU A 60 1.02 -4.83 -7.63
C GLU A 60 -0.36 -4.38 -7.17
N ILE A 61 -1.21 -4.05 -8.14
CA ILE A 61 -2.62 -3.77 -7.90
C ILE A 61 -3.41 -4.96 -8.43
N ASP A 62 -4.17 -5.59 -7.55
CA ASP A 62 -5.01 -6.71 -7.93
C ASP A 62 -6.44 -6.45 -7.44
N GLY A 63 -7.35 -6.25 -8.39
CA GLY A 63 -8.75 -5.97 -8.07
C GLY A 63 -8.95 -4.70 -7.25
N GLY A 64 -8.04 -3.73 -7.39
CA GLY A 64 -8.11 -2.49 -6.64
C GLY A 64 -7.38 -2.52 -5.30
N ASP A 65 -6.79 -3.65 -4.94
CA ASP A 65 -6.01 -3.79 -3.71
C ASP A 65 -4.52 -3.67 -4.00
N LEU A 66 -3.78 -3.10 -3.06
CA LEU A 66 -2.33 -3.06 -3.11
C LEU A 66 -1.77 -4.29 -2.40
N GLU A 67 -0.92 -5.06 -3.09
CA GLU A 67 -0.38 -6.28 -2.53
C GLU A 67 1.03 -6.54 -3.06
N TRP A 68 1.75 -7.44 -2.40
CA TRP A 68 3.08 -7.92 -2.78
C TRP A 68 3.05 -9.44 -2.80
N ASN A 69 3.69 -10.03 -3.81
CA ASN A 69 3.91 -11.48 -3.90
C ASN A 69 2.63 -12.28 -3.67
N ASP A 70 1.58 -11.97 -4.44
CA ASP A 70 0.33 -12.72 -4.41
C ASP A 70 -0.26 -12.75 -2.98
N TYR A 71 -0.40 -11.56 -2.40
CA TYR A 71 -0.99 -11.32 -1.06
C TYR A 71 -0.12 -11.81 0.10
N ASP A 72 1.17 -12.03 -0.13
CA ASP A 72 2.10 -12.29 0.95
C ASP A 72 2.16 -11.10 1.92
N LEU A 73 2.02 -9.90 1.39
CA LEU A 73 1.88 -8.66 2.16
C LEU A 73 0.78 -7.83 1.52
N CYS A 74 -0.20 -7.40 2.30
CA CYS A 74 -1.27 -6.54 1.82
C CYS A 74 -1.77 -5.65 2.96
N PHE A 75 -2.50 -4.60 2.59
CA PHE A 75 -3.03 -3.64 3.55
C PHE A 75 -4.51 -3.37 3.24
N PRO A 76 -5.35 -3.20 4.28
CA PRO A 76 -6.75 -2.81 4.05
C PRO A 76 -6.83 -1.48 3.31
N ILE A 77 -7.74 -1.40 2.35
CA ILE A 77 -7.93 -0.18 1.54
C ILE A 77 -8.26 1.01 2.45
N ALA A 78 -9.10 0.80 3.47
CA ALA A 78 -9.48 1.88 4.37
C ALA A 78 -8.27 2.47 5.09
N ASP A 79 -7.34 1.61 5.53
CA ASP A 79 -6.13 2.08 6.21
C ASP A 79 -5.23 2.88 5.27
N LEU A 80 -5.12 2.44 4.03
CA LEU A 80 -4.34 3.18 3.03
C LEU A 80 -5.00 4.51 2.68
N TYR A 81 -6.32 4.49 2.53
CA TYR A 81 -7.08 5.69 2.18
C TYR A 81 -6.97 6.76 3.27
N GLU A 82 -6.94 6.34 4.52
CA GLU A 82 -6.84 7.24 5.67
C GLU A 82 -5.40 7.40 6.17
N ASN A 83 -4.44 6.73 5.53
CA ASN A 83 -3.02 6.78 5.90
C ASN A 83 -2.79 6.34 7.36
N ARG A 84 -3.34 5.18 7.71
CA ARG A 84 -3.31 4.67 9.08
C ARG A 84 -2.58 3.32 9.22
N ILE A 85 -1.47 3.16 8.55
CA ILE A 85 -0.68 1.94 8.70
C ILE A 85 0.51 2.14 9.64
#